data_d9160fa4c86a187414ff6214b7d2959b
#
_entry.id   d9160fa4c86a187414ff6214b7d2959b
#
_cell.length_a   1.000
_cell.length_b   1.000
_cell.length_c   1.000
_cell.angle_alpha   90.00
_cell.angle_beta   90.00
_cell.angle_gamma   90.00
#
_symmetry.space_group_name_H-M   'P 1'
#
loop_
_entity.id
_entity.type
_entity.pdbx_description
1 polymer ?
#
loop_
_entity_poly.entity_id
_entity_poly.type
_entity_poly.pdbx_seq_one_letter_code
_entity_poly.pdbx_strand_id
1 'polypeptide(L)'
;NDYYYPTEVGVADKYFNFKRGETGHSLEACIGYYPEKLPFWILASTYIAGADMLPESGKNAYSSYLEAGLHYDFLNNHQIALACGMALNKSFYNNYEKNFSVNNVMLQYTYNLQINWWTLPMKAALIYNPYLNKVHFTASLYFGF
;
A
#
# COMPACT_ATOMS: atom_id res chain seq x y z
N ASN A 1 4.27 -2.97 10.02
CA ASN A 1 4.40 -1.55 9.71
C ASN A 1 3.70 -0.71 10.79
N ASP A 2 4.28 0.42 11.15
CA ASP A 2 3.65 1.45 11.98
C ASP A 2 3.57 2.73 11.14
N TYR A 3 2.37 3.26 11.00
CA TYR A 3 2.11 4.51 10.30
C TYR A 3 1.66 5.56 11.32
N TYR A 4 2.24 6.73 11.27
CA TYR A 4 1.84 7.86 12.08
C TYR A 4 1.19 8.94 11.22
N TYR A 5 -0.08 9.20 11.51
CA TYR A 5 -0.83 10.29 10.90
C TYR A 5 -1.16 11.33 11.98
N PRO A 6 -0.55 12.52 11.97
CA PRO A 6 -0.93 13.59 12.87
C PRO A 6 -2.41 13.92 12.67
N THR A 7 -3.18 13.89 13.75
CA THR A 7 -4.60 14.21 13.70
C THR A 7 -4.79 15.71 13.53
N GLU A 8 -5.54 16.13 12.53
CA GLU A 8 -5.76 17.54 12.21
C GLU A 8 -6.58 18.32 13.26
N VAL A 9 -7.20 17.68 14.23
CA VAL A 9 -8.16 18.32 15.13
C VAL A 9 -7.87 18.04 16.60
N GLY A 10 -7.24 19.00 17.26
CA GLY A 10 -7.40 19.25 18.70
C GLY A 10 -6.75 18.28 19.69
N VAL A 11 -6.18 17.17 19.25
CA VAL A 11 -5.33 16.32 20.08
C VAL A 11 -3.91 16.82 19.93
N ALA A 12 -3.29 17.22 21.04
CA ALA A 12 -1.89 17.61 21.05
C ALA A 12 -1.09 16.49 20.35
N ASP A 13 -0.44 16.86 19.25
CA ASP A 13 0.34 15.98 18.40
C ASP A 13 1.52 15.39 19.19
N LYS A 14 1.25 14.32 19.91
CA LYS A 14 2.22 13.61 20.75
C LYS A 14 2.57 12.31 20.06
N TYR A 15 3.66 12.29 19.34
CA TYR A 15 4.18 11.11 18.65
C TYR A 15 4.22 9.86 19.55
N PHE A 16 4.51 9.99 20.84
CA PHE A 16 4.53 8.88 21.79
C PHE A 16 3.20 8.61 22.49
N ASN A 17 2.08 9.12 21.97
CA ASN A 17 0.76 8.79 22.50
C ASN A 17 0.21 7.56 21.79
N PHE A 18 0.19 6.41 22.45
CA PHE A 18 -0.37 5.14 21.95
C PHE A 18 -1.76 4.84 22.55
N LYS A 19 -2.37 5.78 23.22
CA LYS A 19 -3.67 5.57 23.84
C LYS A 19 -4.76 5.46 22.77
N ARG A 20 -5.57 4.40 22.87
CA ARG A 20 -6.66 4.14 21.92
C ARG A 20 -7.61 5.35 21.83
N GLY A 21 -7.95 5.74 20.61
CA GLY A 21 -8.82 6.88 20.32
C GLY A 21 -8.14 8.25 20.43
N GLU A 22 -6.88 8.30 20.86
CA GLU A 22 -6.07 9.53 20.95
C GLU A 22 -4.76 9.43 20.15
N THR A 23 -4.41 8.23 19.69
CA THR A 23 -3.19 7.99 18.94
C THR A 23 -3.35 8.31 17.47
N GLY A 24 -2.32 8.90 16.84
CA GLY A 24 -2.16 8.98 15.40
C GLY A 24 -1.47 7.75 14.79
N HIS A 25 -1.03 6.79 15.61
CA HIS A 25 -0.38 5.57 15.13
C HIS A 25 -1.41 4.56 14.63
N SER A 26 -1.04 3.84 13.58
CA SER A 26 -1.78 2.69 13.05
C SER A 26 -0.83 1.54 12.81
N LEU A 27 -1.00 0.46 13.54
CA LEU A 27 -0.17 -0.74 13.44
C LEU A 27 -0.80 -1.72 12.45
N GLU A 28 -0.05 -2.05 11.40
CA GLU A 28 -0.45 -2.94 10.32
C GLU A 28 0.36 -4.24 10.35
N ALA A 29 -0.33 -5.36 10.27
CA ALA A 29 0.27 -6.66 9.98
C ALA A 29 0.17 -6.93 8.48
N CYS A 30 1.30 -7.37 7.88
CA CYS A 30 1.39 -7.67 6.46
C CYS A 30 1.95 -9.08 6.26
N ILE A 31 1.42 -9.78 5.28
CA ILE A 31 1.98 -11.02 4.76
C ILE A 31 2.06 -10.93 3.24
N GLY A 32 3.21 -11.26 2.68
CA GLY A 32 3.44 -11.27 1.24
C GLY A 32 3.99 -12.61 0.78
N TYR A 33 3.55 -13.04 -0.39
CA TYR A 33 4.09 -14.18 -1.09
C TYR A 33 4.62 -13.75 -2.46
N TYR A 34 5.94 -13.88 -2.65
CA TYR A 34 6.68 -13.45 -3.83
C TYR A 34 7.54 -14.62 -4.32
N PRO A 35 6.97 -15.57 -5.07
CA PRO A 35 7.70 -16.76 -5.53
C PRO A 35 8.77 -16.36 -6.55
N GLU A 36 10.01 -16.85 -6.36
CA GLU A 36 11.15 -16.53 -7.25
C GLU A 36 10.97 -17.05 -8.69
N LYS A 37 10.24 -18.15 -8.85
CA LYS A 37 10.11 -18.84 -10.15
C LYS A 37 8.80 -18.55 -10.88
N LEU A 38 7.89 -17.81 -10.26
CA LEU A 38 6.57 -17.54 -10.83
C LEU A 38 6.37 -16.03 -10.94
N PRO A 39 5.80 -15.55 -12.05
CA PRO A 39 5.73 -14.13 -12.35
C PRO A 39 4.53 -13.46 -11.66
N PHE A 40 4.29 -13.77 -10.38
CA PHE A 40 3.20 -13.15 -9.64
C PHE A 40 3.58 -12.87 -8.18
N TRP A 41 2.80 -12.03 -7.52
CA TRP A 41 2.84 -11.84 -6.07
C TRP A 41 1.43 -11.68 -5.51
N ILE A 42 1.32 -11.96 -4.22
CA ILE A 42 0.14 -11.69 -3.42
C ILE A 42 0.59 -11.02 -2.13
N LEU A 43 -0.07 -9.94 -1.74
CA LEU A 43 0.14 -9.22 -0.49
C LEU A 43 -1.21 -9.08 0.22
N ALA A 44 -1.27 -9.47 1.49
CA ALA A 44 -2.40 -9.19 2.35
C ALA A 44 -1.94 -8.38 3.56
N SER A 45 -2.74 -7.42 3.96
CA SER A 45 -2.48 -6.63 5.16
C SER A 45 -3.76 -6.32 5.93
N THR A 46 -3.62 -6.07 7.22
CA THR A 46 -4.70 -5.61 8.07
C THR A 46 -4.17 -4.72 9.19
N TYR A 47 -4.88 -3.63 9.48
CA TYR A 47 -4.63 -2.83 10.67
C TYR A 47 -5.09 -3.58 11.91
N ILE A 48 -4.20 -3.79 12.87
CA ILE A 48 -4.46 -4.59 14.08
C ILE A 48 -4.67 -3.73 15.33
N ALA A 49 -4.18 -2.48 15.30
CA ALA A 49 -4.32 -1.54 16.40
C ALA A 49 -4.12 -0.08 15.93
N GLY A 50 -4.50 0.87 16.76
CA GLY A 50 -4.22 2.29 16.57
C GLY A 50 -5.42 3.12 16.15
N ALA A 51 -5.21 4.05 15.21
CA ALA A 51 -6.18 5.04 14.77
C ALA A 51 -7.25 4.50 13.81
N ASP A 52 -7.14 3.24 13.37
CA ASP A 52 -8.07 2.60 12.45
C ASP A 52 -9.38 2.22 13.14
N MET A 53 -10.29 3.18 13.25
CA MET A 53 -11.56 3.02 13.96
C MET A 53 -12.75 3.34 13.06
N LEU A 54 -13.80 2.54 13.20
CA LEU A 54 -15.10 2.80 12.58
C LEU A 54 -15.69 4.10 13.12
N PRO A 55 -16.01 5.10 12.27
CA PRO A 55 -16.54 6.39 12.72
C PRO A 55 -17.83 6.29 13.55
N GLU A 56 -18.69 5.31 13.22
CA GLU A 56 -19.99 5.14 13.88
C GLU A 56 -19.90 4.57 15.31
N SER A 57 -18.92 3.72 15.58
CA SER A 57 -18.87 2.92 16.83
C SER A 57 -17.61 3.12 17.66
N GLY A 58 -16.59 3.75 17.12
CA GLY A 58 -15.27 3.87 17.76
C GLY A 58 -14.57 2.53 18.00
N LYS A 59 -15.04 1.45 17.36
CA LYS A 59 -14.37 0.14 17.41
C LYS A 59 -13.30 0.07 16.32
N ASN A 60 -12.30 -0.79 16.52
CA ASN A 60 -11.32 -1.04 15.46
C ASN A 60 -12.02 -1.52 14.20
N ALA A 61 -11.67 -0.94 13.07
CA ALA A 61 -12.21 -1.32 11.76
C ALA A 61 -11.53 -2.58 11.21
N TYR A 62 -10.29 -2.85 11.64
CA TYR A 62 -9.44 -3.91 11.09
C TYR A 62 -9.35 -3.78 9.57
N SER A 63 -9.09 -2.56 9.09
CA SER A 63 -8.97 -2.25 7.66
C SER A 63 -8.05 -3.24 6.98
N SER A 64 -8.63 -4.05 6.08
CA SER A 64 -7.93 -5.15 5.44
C SER A 64 -7.81 -4.91 3.95
N TYR A 65 -6.63 -5.22 3.41
CA TYR A 65 -6.28 -5.01 2.02
C TYR A 65 -5.66 -6.27 1.44
N LEU A 66 -6.00 -6.57 0.21
CA LEU A 66 -5.42 -7.64 -0.58
C LEU A 66 -4.95 -7.08 -1.91
N GLU A 67 -3.71 -7.39 -2.30
CA GLU A 67 -3.17 -7.08 -3.62
C GLU A 67 -2.67 -8.36 -4.28
N ALA A 68 -2.94 -8.48 -5.56
CA ALA A 68 -2.32 -9.49 -6.41
C ALA A 68 -1.77 -8.81 -7.66
N GLY A 69 -0.62 -9.28 -8.12
CA GLY A 69 0.01 -8.75 -9.31
C GLY A 69 0.75 -9.80 -10.11
N LEU A 70 0.98 -9.47 -11.36
CA LEU A 70 1.76 -10.25 -12.32
C LEU A 70 2.88 -9.36 -12.86
N HIS A 71 4.03 -9.95 -13.14
CA HIS A 71 5.10 -9.25 -13.83
C HIS A 71 5.63 -10.08 -15.01
N TYR A 72 6.23 -9.38 -15.95
CA TYR A 72 6.90 -9.96 -17.11
C TYR A 72 8.23 -9.26 -17.34
N ASP A 73 9.31 -10.03 -17.29
CA ASP A 73 10.66 -9.57 -17.53
C ASP A 73 11.02 -9.73 -19.02
N PHE A 74 11.60 -8.71 -19.62
CA PHE A 74 12.02 -8.72 -21.02
C PHE A 74 13.30 -7.90 -21.21
N LEU A 75 14.05 -8.19 -22.26
CA LEU A 75 15.31 -7.49 -22.60
C LEU A 75 16.29 -7.35 -21.43
N ASN A 76 16.43 -8.39 -20.61
CA ASN A 76 17.34 -8.53 -19.46
C ASN A 76 17.21 -7.48 -18.34
N ASN A 77 16.86 -6.23 -18.68
CA ASN A 77 16.86 -5.10 -17.76
C ASN A 77 15.48 -4.45 -17.59
N HIS A 78 14.47 -4.97 -18.25
CA HIS A 78 13.14 -4.36 -18.30
C HIS A 78 12.09 -5.29 -17.68
N GLN A 79 11.17 -4.71 -16.94
CA GLN A 79 10.03 -5.43 -16.39
C GLN A 79 8.77 -4.57 -16.56
N ILE A 80 7.68 -5.21 -16.92
CA ILE A 80 6.34 -4.65 -16.81
C ILE A 80 5.55 -5.41 -15.76
N ALA A 81 4.70 -4.73 -15.00
CA ALA A 81 3.88 -5.35 -13.98
C ALA A 81 2.46 -4.78 -14.00
N LEU A 82 1.51 -5.64 -13.71
CA LEU A 82 0.10 -5.30 -13.50
C LEU A 82 -0.30 -5.77 -12.11
N ALA A 83 -1.03 -4.93 -11.36
CA ALA A 83 -1.55 -5.32 -10.06
C ALA A 83 -2.98 -4.80 -9.87
N CYS A 84 -3.71 -5.52 -9.03
CA CYS A 84 -5.02 -5.12 -8.55
C CYS A 84 -5.06 -5.24 -7.03
N GLY A 85 -5.44 -4.16 -6.37
CA GLY A 85 -5.55 -4.07 -4.92
C GLY A 85 -6.95 -3.69 -4.49
N MET A 86 -7.43 -4.33 -3.42
CA MET A 86 -8.80 -4.23 -2.97
C MET A 86 -8.91 -4.17 -1.45
N ALA A 87 -9.82 -3.35 -0.96
CA ALA A 87 -10.23 -3.36 0.43
C ALA A 87 -11.29 -4.46 0.64
N LEU A 88 -11.14 -5.26 1.70
CA LEU A 88 -11.96 -6.44 1.97
C LEU A 88 -13.10 -6.19 2.96
N ASN A 89 -13.15 -4.99 3.55
CA ASN A 89 -14.17 -4.60 4.53
C ASN A 89 -14.38 -3.08 4.54
N LYS A 90 -15.29 -2.59 5.36
CA LYS A 90 -15.37 -1.16 5.70
C LYS A 90 -14.03 -0.74 6.31
N SER A 91 -13.29 0.10 5.62
CA SER A 91 -11.89 0.32 5.89
C SER A 91 -11.44 1.74 5.61
N PHE A 92 -10.31 2.12 6.11
CA PHE A 92 -9.61 3.35 5.75
C PHE A 92 -9.47 3.52 4.23
N TYR A 93 -9.27 2.43 3.50
CA TYR A 93 -9.09 2.45 2.04
C TYR A 93 -10.36 2.84 1.26
N ASN A 94 -11.54 2.76 1.89
CA ASN A 94 -12.82 3.11 1.26
C ASN A 94 -13.68 4.02 2.14
N ASN A 95 -13.03 4.86 2.95
CA ASN A 95 -13.66 5.82 3.88
C ASN A 95 -14.68 5.16 4.82
N TYR A 96 -14.51 3.87 5.12
CA TYR A 96 -15.40 3.06 5.96
C TYR A 96 -16.84 2.91 5.41
N GLU A 97 -17.05 3.18 4.12
CA GLU A 97 -18.39 3.17 3.52
C GLU A 97 -18.80 1.82 2.94
N LYS A 98 -17.85 1.09 2.35
CA LYS A 98 -18.13 -0.13 1.60
C LYS A 98 -17.48 -1.36 2.22
N ASN A 99 -18.20 -2.49 2.20
CA ASN A 99 -17.65 -3.78 2.64
C ASN A 99 -16.62 -4.36 1.66
N PHE A 100 -16.55 -3.83 0.44
CA PHE A 100 -15.59 -4.21 -0.58
C PHE A 100 -15.39 -3.06 -1.55
N SER A 101 -14.14 -2.82 -1.97
CA SER A 101 -13.83 -1.87 -3.04
C SER A 101 -12.51 -2.23 -3.72
N VAL A 102 -12.45 -1.99 -5.03
CA VAL A 102 -11.17 -1.98 -5.76
C VAL A 102 -10.58 -0.57 -5.62
N ASN A 103 -9.38 -0.51 -5.06
CA ASN A 103 -8.72 0.75 -4.73
C ASN A 103 -7.46 1.01 -5.53
N ASN A 104 -6.92 -0.03 -6.17
CA ASN A 104 -5.66 0.05 -6.88
C ASN A 104 -5.71 -0.85 -8.11
N VAL A 105 -5.59 -0.24 -9.29
CA VAL A 105 -5.27 -0.95 -10.54
C VAL A 105 -3.99 -0.30 -11.07
N MET A 106 -2.89 -1.03 -11.05
CA MET A 106 -1.57 -0.50 -11.33
C MET A 106 -0.97 -1.12 -12.60
N LEU A 107 -0.43 -0.26 -13.45
CA LEU A 107 0.52 -0.61 -14.49
C LEU A 107 1.88 -0.02 -14.11
N GLN A 108 2.89 -0.86 -13.95
CA GLN A 108 4.25 -0.44 -13.60
C GLN A 108 5.24 -0.87 -14.67
N TYR A 109 6.19 0.00 -14.95
CA TYR A 109 7.38 -0.30 -15.73
C TYR A 109 8.62 -0.10 -14.87
N THR A 110 9.54 -1.05 -14.91
CA THR A 110 10.82 -0.99 -14.24
C THR A 110 11.95 -1.13 -15.27
N TYR A 111 12.94 -0.25 -15.17
CA TYR A 111 14.18 -0.34 -15.89
C TYR A 111 15.35 -0.45 -14.90
N ASN A 112 16.13 -1.52 -15.00
CA ASN A 112 17.31 -1.77 -14.16
C ASN A 112 18.55 -1.23 -14.88
N LEU A 113 18.87 0.06 -14.65
CA LEU A 113 20.03 0.69 -15.23
C LEU A 113 21.31 0.10 -14.63
N GLN A 114 22.14 -0.53 -15.46
CA GLN A 114 23.43 -1.07 -15.06
C GLN A 114 24.51 0.01 -15.15
N ILE A 115 25.18 0.29 -14.03
CA ILE A 115 26.31 1.24 -13.94
C ILE A 115 27.50 0.47 -13.36
N ASN A 116 28.34 -0.08 -14.24
CA ASN A 116 29.46 -0.96 -13.86
C ASN A 116 28.99 -2.16 -13.01
N TRP A 117 29.39 -2.20 -11.73
CA TRP A 117 29.05 -3.25 -10.76
C TRP A 117 27.73 -2.98 -10.01
N TRP A 118 27.10 -1.86 -10.25
CA TRP A 118 25.92 -1.41 -9.51
C TRP A 118 24.68 -1.34 -10.43
N THR A 119 23.51 -1.67 -9.87
CA THR A 119 22.22 -1.59 -10.56
C THR A 119 21.36 -0.52 -9.92
N LEU A 120 20.84 0.41 -10.72
CA LEU A 120 19.87 1.41 -10.30
C LEU A 120 18.47 1.07 -10.86
N PRO A 121 17.57 0.48 -10.04
CA PRO A 121 16.20 0.27 -10.45
C PRO A 121 15.45 1.61 -10.54
N MET A 122 14.93 1.88 -11.74
CA MET A 122 14.08 3.03 -12.04
C MET A 122 12.67 2.52 -12.30
N LYS A 123 11.67 3.01 -11.55
CA LYS A 123 10.29 2.59 -11.71
C LYS A 123 9.40 3.77 -12.07
N ALA A 124 8.47 3.52 -12.98
CA ALA A 124 7.35 4.41 -13.26
C ALA A 124 6.05 3.63 -13.18
N ALA A 125 5.03 4.18 -12.54
CA ALA A 125 3.75 3.50 -12.44
C ALA A 125 2.59 4.46 -12.65
N LEU A 126 1.57 3.94 -13.34
CA LEU A 126 0.26 4.54 -13.47
C LEU A 126 -0.71 3.74 -12.59
N ILE A 127 -1.36 4.43 -11.68
CA ILE A 127 -2.24 3.82 -10.68
C ILE A 127 -3.62 4.45 -10.81
N TYR A 128 -4.61 3.63 -11.13
CA TYR A 128 -6.01 4.03 -11.12
C TYR A 128 -6.69 3.54 -9.85
N ASN A 129 -7.33 4.44 -9.13
CA ASN A 129 -8.20 4.11 -8.00
C ASN A 129 -9.67 4.17 -8.44
N PRO A 130 -10.32 3.00 -8.71
CA PRO A 130 -11.71 2.98 -9.17
C PRO A 130 -12.70 3.50 -8.13
N TYR A 131 -12.42 3.31 -6.84
CA TYR A 131 -13.30 3.79 -5.77
C TYR A 131 -13.36 5.33 -5.72
N LEU A 132 -12.22 6.00 -5.88
CA LEU A 132 -12.12 7.46 -5.86
C LEU A 132 -12.26 8.09 -7.26
N ASN A 133 -12.26 7.28 -8.32
CA ASN A 133 -12.16 7.70 -9.71
C ASN A 133 -10.96 8.65 -9.95
N LYS A 134 -9.80 8.27 -9.44
CA LYS A 134 -8.56 9.07 -9.55
C LYS A 134 -7.45 8.27 -10.18
N VAL A 135 -6.62 8.97 -10.96
CA VAL A 135 -5.39 8.44 -11.55
C VAL A 135 -4.19 9.11 -10.89
N HIS A 136 -3.18 8.33 -10.54
CA HIS A 136 -1.92 8.79 -9.99
C HIS A 136 -0.78 8.29 -10.87
N PHE A 137 0.24 9.12 -11.02
CA PHE A 137 1.51 8.74 -11.62
C PHE A 137 2.60 8.79 -10.55
N THR A 138 3.45 7.76 -10.50
CA THR A 138 4.62 7.74 -9.62
C THR A 138 5.88 7.43 -10.41
N ALA A 139 6.99 8.04 -10.00
CA ALA A 139 8.32 7.71 -10.47
C ALA A 139 9.24 7.52 -9.25
N SER A 140 10.07 6.48 -9.26
CA SER A 140 10.92 6.12 -8.13
C SER A 140 12.29 5.65 -8.61
N LEU A 141 13.32 6.00 -7.85
CA LEU A 141 14.67 5.49 -7.96
C LEU A 141 15.02 4.75 -6.66
N TYR A 142 15.60 3.57 -6.78
CA TYR A 142 15.96 2.76 -5.61
C TYR A 142 17.47 2.69 -5.47
N PHE A 143 17.98 3.24 -4.37
CA PHE A 143 19.40 3.16 -4.02
C PHE A 143 19.56 2.09 -2.94
N GLY A 144 20.26 0.99 -3.27
CA GLY A 144 20.66 -0.06 -2.32
C GLY A 144 22.16 0.05 -2.04
N PHE A 145 22.56 0.01 -0.79
CA PHE A 145 23.95 -0.02 -0.34
C PHE A 145 24.22 -1.33 0.36
#